data_151e9c4561c7c539e20f5238cf201b83
#
_entry.id   151e9c4561c7c539e20f5238cf201b83
#
_cell.length_a   1.000
_cell.length_b   1.000
_cell.length_c   1.000
_cell.angle_alpha   90.00
_cell.angle_beta   90.00
_cell.angle_gamma   90.00
#
_symmetry.space_group_name_H-M   'P 1'
#
loop_
_entity.id
_entity.type
_entity.pdbx_description
1 polymer ?
#
loop_
_entity_poly.entity_id
_entity_poly.type
_entity_poly.pdbx_seq_one_letter_code
_entity_poly.pdbx_strand_id
1 'polypeptide(L)'
;MEGIDLSKYLKNIPEYITGRNRYNPVDMLKTVLFAFADNGYCSLRKLEDNCKVNMRYMYLMNWKTPSYRTFGYFINEVLAESIEAIFQDINLAIFAQEKVDLSHLYIDGTKLEANANRYSWVWKKATEKSRYRLFAKITALLDEINEELSWSGLRMETNEEYVPEHLAEMLAAYARFYQLDEADFVHGKGRRKTIRQRHYERLQAYMHRLEEYRKKLTICGDERNSYARTDHSATFMRLKRDYMGNDQLLPAYNIQIGVADEYIAVADVNHYRSDMDCFVPLMEKFRGLYGFYPEYPVADAGYGSYNNYLYCEAHGMKKYMKFTMFDKESKDRKYRENPYRSENFRIDPDGVMRCPNGKAFHFCYRKNVQGNRYGRQEEVFECEDCSGCPYASECKKTPKNRTVRINRELTAMHREVLDNLNSIHGALLRMNRSIQAEGTFGVMKHDRRYRRIVRRGIDSVRLEVFLVSIGHNLYKLCNKTMKKQYAA
;
A
#
# COMPACT_ATOMS: atom_id res chain seq x y z
N MET A 1 23.39 15.87 16.93
CA MET A 1 22.68 14.95 17.85
C MET A 1 22.85 15.32 19.34
N GLU A 2 23.82 16.12 19.70
CA GLU A 2 24.02 16.55 21.10
C GLU A 2 22.91 17.47 21.63
N GLY A 3 22.13 18.10 20.79
CA GLY A 3 21.00 18.97 21.18
C GLY A 3 19.64 18.29 21.27
N ILE A 4 19.54 16.97 21.03
CA ILE A 4 18.26 16.23 21.04
C ILE A 4 18.30 15.21 22.17
N ASP A 5 17.41 15.36 23.16
CA ASP A 5 17.26 14.35 24.20
C ASP A 5 16.46 13.14 23.69
N LEU A 6 17.18 12.12 23.26
CA LEU A 6 16.63 10.83 22.86
C LEU A 6 16.60 9.81 24.02
N SER A 7 17.07 10.18 25.21
CA SER A 7 17.10 9.28 26.37
C SER A 7 15.70 8.84 26.79
N LYS A 8 14.69 9.69 26.56
CA LYS A 8 13.27 9.38 26.84
C LYS A 8 12.77 8.11 26.15
N TYR A 9 13.33 7.73 25.00
CA TYR A 9 12.98 6.51 24.25
C TYR A 9 13.70 5.26 24.76
N LEU A 10 14.62 5.42 25.69
CA LEU A 10 15.48 4.36 26.20
C LEU A 10 15.15 3.98 27.65
N LYS A 11 14.12 4.59 28.25
CA LYS A 11 13.74 4.39 29.66
C LYS A 11 13.18 3.00 29.97
N ASN A 12 12.55 2.34 29.01
CA ASN A 12 11.90 1.05 29.19
C ASN A 12 12.84 -0.15 28.98
N ILE A 13 14.16 0.09 28.97
CA ILE A 13 15.12 -0.99 28.87
C ILE A 13 15.22 -1.66 30.23
N PRO A 14 14.85 -2.96 30.38
CA PRO A 14 14.86 -3.63 31.68
C PRO A 14 16.28 -3.62 32.29
N GLU A 15 16.43 -3.24 33.54
CA GLU A 15 17.69 -3.37 34.28
C GLU A 15 17.84 -4.80 34.79
N TYR A 16 18.92 -5.48 34.40
CA TYR A 16 19.25 -6.80 34.97
C TYR A 16 20.30 -6.59 36.06
N ILE A 17 20.00 -7.06 37.28
CA ILE A 17 20.87 -6.98 38.43
C ILE A 17 22.02 -8.00 38.35
N THR A 18 21.86 -9.04 37.53
CA THR A 18 22.84 -10.13 37.39
C THR A 18 23.19 -10.36 35.91
N GLY A 19 24.44 -10.70 35.60
CA GLY A 19 24.94 -11.01 34.27
C GLY A 19 25.93 -9.98 33.72
N ARG A 20 26.22 -10.05 32.40
CA ARG A 20 27.17 -9.14 31.75
C ARG A 20 26.57 -7.72 31.66
N ASN A 21 27.38 -6.71 32.03
CA ASN A 21 26.99 -5.31 31.89
C ASN A 21 26.51 -4.99 30.48
N ARG A 22 25.40 -4.23 30.39
CA ARG A 22 24.83 -3.79 29.14
C ARG A 22 25.72 -2.74 28.47
N TYR A 23 25.59 -2.68 27.16
CA TYR A 23 26.09 -1.55 26.41
C TYR A 23 25.23 -0.31 26.70
N ASN A 24 25.87 0.86 26.70
CA ASN A 24 25.14 2.12 26.86
C ASN A 24 24.11 2.25 25.72
N PRO A 25 22.82 2.39 26.01
CA PRO A 25 21.79 2.45 25.00
C PRO A 25 21.86 3.74 24.15
N VAL A 26 22.40 4.84 24.67
CA VAL A 26 22.60 6.08 23.91
C VAL A 26 23.71 5.88 22.89
N ASP A 27 24.81 5.23 23.25
CA ASP A 27 25.91 4.91 22.32
C ASP A 27 25.41 3.94 21.22
N MET A 28 24.61 2.95 21.60
CA MET A 28 23.95 2.04 20.66
C MET A 28 23.06 2.79 19.66
N LEU A 29 22.21 3.69 20.14
CA LEU A 29 21.31 4.49 19.30
C LEU A 29 22.12 5.40 18.35
N LYS A 30 23.08 6.16 18.85
CA LYS A 30 23.97 7.01 18.03
C LYS A 30 24.66 6.20 16.95
N THR A 31 25.16 5.02 17.28
CA THR A 31 25.87 4.14 16.35
C THR A 31 24.95 3.58 15.25
N VAL A 32 23.74 3.17 15.62
CA VAL A 32 22.72 2.69 14.66
C VAL A 32 22.34 3.82 13.70
N LEU A 33 21.98 5.01 14.21
CA LEU A 33 21.60 6.14 13.38
C LEU A 33 22.74 6.59 12.45
N PHE A 34 23.97 6.63 12.99
CA PHE A 34 25.15 6.92 12.19
C PHE A 34 25.38 5.90 11.08
N ALA A 35 25.17 4.60 11.37
CA ALA A 35 25.34 3.56 10.37
C ALA A 35 24.37 3.71 9.18
N PHE A 36 23.12 4.10 9.44
CA PHE A 36 22.16 4.39 8.38
C PHE A 36 22.48 5.71 7.67
N ALA A 37 23.02 6.71 8.36
CA ALA A 37 23.50 7.94 7.74
C ALA A 37 24.74 7.72 6.85
N ASP A 38 25.66 6.86 7.25
CA ASP A 38 26.90 6.56 6.53
C ASP A 38 26.68 5.62 5.33
N ASN A 39 25.84 4.57 5.47
CA ASN A 39 25.72 3.50 4.48
C ASN A 39 24.38 3.48 3.71
N GLY A 40 23.37 4.27 4.08
CA GLY A 40 22.00 4.16 3.60
C GLY A 40 21.25 3.03 4.30
N TYR A 41 21.51 1.78 3.93
CA TYR A 41 21.11 0.61 4.68
C TYR A 41 22.35 -0.11 5.24
N CYS A 42 22.33 -0.41 6.53
CA CYS A 42 23.41 -1.14 7.18
C CYS A 42 22.90 -2.47 7.77
N SER A 43 23.44 -3.59 7.32
CA SER A 43 23.12 -4.89 7.90
C SER A 43 23.70 -5.03 9.31
N LEU A 44 23.05 -5.84 10.16
CA LEU A 44 23.50 -6.06 11.54
C LEU A 44 24.94 -6.59 11.63
N ARG A 45 25.33 -7.47 10.71
CA ARG A 45 26.71 -8.00 10.64
C ARG A 45 27.72 -6.92 10.23
N LYS A 46 27.36 -6.09 9.24
CA LYS A 46 28.21 -4.97 8.84
C LYS A 46 28.34 -3.95 9.98
N LEU A 47 27.29 -3.74 10.76
CA LEU A 47 27.32 -2.85 11.92
C LEU A 47 28.28 -3.38 13.00
N GLU A 48 28.25 -4.69 13.30
CA GLU A 48 29.22 -5.33 14.18
C GLU A 48 30.65 -5.20 13.66
N ASP A 49 30.88 -5.51 12.37
CA ASP A 49 32.20 -5.44 11.75
C ASP A 49 32.76 -3.99 11.75
N ASN A 50 31.91 -3.02 11.47
CA ASN A 50 32.30 -1.61 11.56
C ASN A 50 32.77 -1.22 12.97
N CYS A 51 32.13 -1.73 14.02
CA CYS A 51 32.59 -1.49 15.41
C CYS A 51 33.95 -2.11 15.72
N LYS A 52 34.42 -3.10 14.93
CA LYS A 52 35.73 -3.72 15.08
C LYS A 52 36.84 -3.02 14.30
N VAL A 53 36.54 -2.45 13.14
CA VAL A 53 37.57 -2.00 12.19
C VAL A 53 37.46 -0.53 11.77
N ASN A 54 36.36 0.15 12.04
CA ASN A 54 36.16 1.54 11.64
C ASN A 54 36.22 2.48 12.86
N MET A 55 37.23 3.35 12.91
CA MET A 55 37.51 4.24 14.01
C MET A 55 36.29 5.11 14.44
N ARG A 56 35.46 5.54 13.49
CA ARG A 56 34.25 6.34 13.77
C ARG A 56 33.24 5.56 14.62
N TYR A 57 33.02 4.27 14.28
CA TYR A 57 32.12 3.40 15.04
C TYR A 57 32.73 2.95 16.37
N MET A 58 34.06 2.70 16.39
CA MET A 58 34.77 2.39 17.63
C MET A 58 34.66 3.55 18.63
N TYR A 59 34.83 4.79 18.17
CA TYR A 59 34.65 5.98 19.00
C TYR A 59 33.22 6.10 19.53
N LEU A 60 32.20 5.96 18.67
CA LEU A 60 30.78 6.05 19.08
C LEU A 60 30.39 4.98 20.11
N MET A 61 31.01 3.79 20.05
CA MET A 61 30.76 2.68 20.96
C MET A 61 31.73 2.66 22.16
N ASN A 62 32.53 3.70 22.40
CA ASN A 62 33.52 3.72 23.44
C ASN A 62 34.42 2.46 23.43
N TRP A 63 34.92 2.10 22.23
CA TRP A 63 35.79 0.94 21.95
C TRP A 63 35.16 -0.43 22.27
N LYS A 64 33.84 -0.48 22.47
CA LYS A 64 33.09 -1.71 22.67
C LYS A 64 32.56 -2.24 21.34
N THR A 65 32.48 -3.58 21.22
CA THR A 65 32.05 -4.26 20.00
C THR A 65 30.82 -5.12 20.26
N PRO A 66 29.60 -4.54 20.24
CA PRO A 66 28.39 -5.33 20.39
C PRO A 66 28.24 -6.31 19.22
N SER A 67 27.75 -7.51 19.52
CA SER A 67 27.47 -8.49 18.48
C SER A 67 26.29 -8.09 17.61
N TYR A 68 26.20 -8.65 16.40
CA TYR A 68 25.04 -8.43 15.52
C TYR A 68 23.70 -8.82 16.17
N ARG A 69 23.71 -9.81 17.09
CA ARG A 69 22.53 -10.20 17.87
C ARG A 69 22.11 -9.12 18.86
N THR A 70 23.08 -8.48 19.51
CA THR A 70 22.84 -7.36 20.45
C THR A 70 22.22 -6.18 19.71
N PHE A 71 22.78 -5.81 18.54
CA PHE A 71 22.19 -4.78 17.69
C PHE A 71 20.80 -5.16 17.19
N GLY A 72 20.61 -6.44 16.82
CA GLY A 72 19.32 -6.96 16.40
C GLY A 72 18.25 -6.82 17.49
N TYR A 73 18.56 -7.22 18.70
CA TYR A 73 17.67 -7.03 19.87
C TYR A 73 17.37 -5.55 20.10
N PHE A 74 18.40 -4.72 20.14
CA PHE A 74 18.23 -3.28 20.37
C PHE A 74 17.31 -2.61 19.32
N ILE A 75 17.53 -2.90 18.04
CA ILE A 75 16.71 -2.32 16.97
C ILE A 75 15.28 -2.88 16.99
N ASN A 76 15.12 -4.19 17.18
CA ASN A 76 13.81 -4.84 17.01
C ASN A 76 12.91 -4.71 18.23
N GLU A 77 13.50 -4.70 19.45
CA GLU A 77 12.73 -4.74 20.69
C GLU A 77 12.73 -3.38 21.40
N VAL A 78 13.83 -2.59 21.27
CA VAL A 78 13.94 -1.31 21.98
C VAL A 78 13.47 -0.14 21.10
N LEU A 79 13.90 -0.10 19.82
CA LEU A 79 13.60 1.03 18.94
C LEU A 79 12.27 0.90 18.19
N ALA A 80 11.74 -0.32 18.01
CA ALA A 80 10.62 -0.56 17.13
C ALA A 80 9.38 0.28 17.46
N GLU A 81 9.02 0.39 18.74
CA GLU A 81 7.85 1.15 19.19
C GLU A 81 8.05 2.67 19.09
N SER A 82 9.30 3.13 19.24
CA SER A 82 9.63 4.57 19.35
C SER A 82 10.19 5.17 18.08
N ILE A 83 10.40 4.40 17.02
CA ILE A 83 11.13 4.85 15.83
C ILE A 83 10.47 6.04 15.12
N GLU A 84 9.14 6.08 15.06
CA GLU A 84 8.39 7.21 14.48
C GLU A 84 8.59 8.49 15.29
N ALA A 85 8.55 8.39 16.61
CA ALA A 85 8.77 9.52 17.51
C ALA A 85 10.23 9.99 17.47
N ILE A 86 11.20 9.06 17.37
CA ILE A 86 12.62 9.39 17.16
C ILE A 86 12.81 10.13 15.81
N PHE A 87 12.15 9.67 14.76
CA PHE A 87 12.16 10.33 13.46
C PHE A 87 11.59 11.74 13.54
N GLN A 88 10.46 11.93 14.25
CA GLN A 88 9.84 13.24 14.47
C GLN A 88 10.77 14.19 15.19
N ASP A 89 11.36 13.79 16.32
CA ASP A 89 12.24 14.67 17.11
C ASP A 89 13.50 15.06 16.34
N ILE A 90 14.10 14.13 15.61
CA ILE A 90 15.27 14.43 14.75
C ILE A 90 14.87 15.40 13.65
N ASN A 91 13.72 15.20 13.02
CA ASN A 91 13.23 16.10 11.98
C ASN A 91 12.94 17.50 12.53
N LEU A 92 12.28 17.62 13.67
CA LEU A 92 12.00 18.92 14.29
C LEU A 92 13.28 19.69 14.56
N ALA A 93 14.32 19.02 15.05
CA ALA A 93 15.62 19.65 15.27
C ALA A 93 16.31 20.10 13.95
N ILE A 94 16.27 19.25 12.93
CA ILE A 94 16.82 19.58 11.60
C ILE A 94 16.05 20.77 11.00
N PHE A 95 14.71 20.74 11.06
CA PHE A 95 13.84 21.74 10.45
C PHE A 95 13.98 23.10 11.13
N ALA A 96 14.14 23.12 12.47
CA ALA A 96 14.43 24.34 13.20
C ALA A 96 15.80 24.94 12.79
N GLN A 97 16.85 24.10 12.66
CA GLN A 97 18.19 24.51 12.25
C GLN A 97 18.24 25.02 10.80
N GLU A 98 17.61 24.30 9.86
CA GLU A 98 17.65 24.60 8.43
C GLU A 98 16.50 25.51 7.97
N LYS A 99 15.56 25.87 8.86
CA LYS A 99 14.36 26.67 8.58
C LYS A 99 13.51 26.09 7.44
N VAL A 100 13.26 24.78 7.51
CA VAL A 100 12.51 24.04 6.49
C VAL A 100 11.06 24.52 6.43
N ASP A 101 10.58 24.83 5.23
CA ASP A 101 9.18 25.18 4.99
C ASP A 101 8.30 23.93 4.79
N LEU A 102 7.52 23.61 5.81
CA LEU A 102 6.58 22.48 5.79
C LEU A 102 5.24 22.79 5.12
N SER A 103 5.00 24.03 4.67
CA SER A 103 3.79 24.35 3.89
C SER A 103 3.79 23.69 2.51
N HIS A 104 4.98 23.41 1.96
CA HIS A 104 5.19 22.74 0.69
C HIS A 104 5.66 21.30 0.90
N LEU A 105 4.82 20.34 0.52
CA LEU A 105 5.16 18.92 0.65
C LEU A 105 5.19 18.25 -0.73
N TYR A 106 6.38 17.81 -1.15
CA TYR A 106 6.58 17.10 -2.41
C TYR A 106 6.44 15.60 -2.21
N ILE A 107 5.40 15.01 -2.80
CA ILE A 107 4.99 13.64 -2.56
C ILE A 107 5.38 12.75 -3.74
N ASP A 108 5.95 11.60 -3.43
CA ASP A 108 6.19 10.53 -4.40
C ASP A 108 6.14 9.17 -3.71
N GLY A 109 5.83 8.13 -4.50
CA GLY A 109 5.73 6.76 -4.05
C GLY A 109 6.68 5.84 -4.81
N THR A 110 7.14 4.80 -4.13
CA THR A 110 7.95 3.79 -4.76
C THR A 110 7.64 2.39 -4.27
N LYS A 111 7.54 1.45 -5.21
CA LYS A 111 7.36 0.04 -4.89
C LYS A 111 8.72 -0.61 -4.75
N LEU A 112 8.98 -1.16 -3.55
CA LEU A 112 10.19 -1.92 -3.25
C LEU A 112 9.85 -3.39 -3.08
N GLU A 113 10.65 -4.27 -3.70
CA GLU A 113 10.51 -5.72 -3.57
C GLU A 113 10.66 -6.13 -2.12
N ALA A 114 9.73 -6.96 -1.64
CA ALA A 114 9.75 -7.54 -0.30
C ALA A 114 10.74 -8.71 -0.20
N ASN A 115 11.19 -8.98 1.02
CA ASN A 115 11.96 -10.18 1.32
C ASN A 115 11.06 -11.42 1.40
N ALA A 116 10.44 -11.77 0.29
CA ALA A 116 9.47 -12.85 0.18
C ALA A 116 9.75 -13.75 -1.03
N ASN A 117 9.21 -14.96 -0.99
CA ASN A 117 9.30 -15.88 -2.13
C ASN A 117 8.40 -15.37 -3.26
N ARG A 118 8.98 -15.21 -4.44
CA ARG A 118 8.33 -14.66 -5.64
C ARG A 118 7.24 -15.56 -6.22
N TYR A 119 7.33 -16.85 -5.98
CA TYR A 119 6.46 -17.87 -6.58
C TYR A 119 5.43 -18.44 -5.60
N SER A 120 5.37 -17.94 -4.37
CA SER A 120 4.43 -18.40 -3.35
C SER A 120 3.36 -17.33 -3.07
N TRP A 121 2.42 -17.20 -3.98
CA TRP A 121 1.31 -16.24 -3.88
C TRP A 121 0.01 -16.89 -3.43
N VAL A 122 -0.85 -16.09 -2.83
CA VAL A 122 -2.25 -16.39 -2.60
C VAL A 122 -3.09 -15.27 -3.25
N TRP A 123 -4.00 -15.65 -4.16
CA TRP A 123 -4.91 -14.72 -4.82
C TRP A 123 -6.31 -14.84 -4.22
N LYS A 124 -6.90 -13.72 -3.74
CA LYS A 124 -8.24 -13.66 -3.14
C LYS A 124 -9.29 -14.30 -4.06
N LYS A 125 -9.40 -13.81 -5.30
CA LYS A 125 -10.35 -14.30 -6.30
C LYS A 125 -10.20 -15.80 -6.62
N ALA A 126 -8.98 -16.31 -6.66
CA ALA A 126 -8.74 -17.74 -6.90
C ALA A 126 -9.13 -18.59 -5.69
N THR A 127 -8.88 -18.07 -4.48
CA THR A 127 -9.27 -18.72 -3.22
C THR A 127 -10.80 -18.76 -3.09
N GLU A 128 -11.49 -17.65 -3.38
CA GLU A 128 -12.96 -17.58 -3.40
C GLU A 128 -13.55 -18.58 -4.40
N LYS A 129 -13.04 -18.59 -5.64
CA LYS A 129 -13.48 -19.56 -6.66
C LYS A 129 -13.27 -21.00 -6.20
N SER A 130 -12.17 -21.30 -5.51
CA SER A 130 -11.87 -22.63 -4.97
C SER A 130 -12.80 -22.98 -3.80
N ARG A 131 -13.18 -22.01 -2.97
CA ARG A 131 -14.15 -22.16 -1.89
C ARG A 131 -15.54 -22.51 -2.42
N TYR A 132 -16.03 -21.79 -3.42
CA TYR A 132 -17.32 -22.11 -4.05
C TYR A 132 -17.35 -23.51 -4.70
N ARG A 133 -16.24 -23.90 -5.36
CA ARG A 133 -16.11 -25.27 -5.90
C ARG A 133 -16.09 -26.33 -4.80
N LEU A 134 -15.58 -25.99 -3.63
CA LEU A 134 -15.57 -26.88 -2.48
C LEU A 134 -17.00 -27.05 -1.90
N PHE A 135 -17.81 -25.98 -1.86
CA PHE A 135 -19.21 -26.06 -1.43
C PHE A 135 -19.99 -27.08 -2.25
N ALA A 136 -19.87 -27.03 -3.58
CA ALA A 136 -20.53 -28.02 -4.43
C ALA A 136 -20.08 -29.46 -4.14
N LYS A 137 -18.81 -29.69 -3.77
CA LYS A 137 -18.29 -31.01 -3.38
C LYS A 137 -18.78 -31.45 -2.02
N ILE A 138 -18.97 -30.51 -1.10
CA ILE A 138 -19.54 -30.79 0.22
C ILE A 138 -21.01 -31.21 0.06
N THR A 139 -21.78 -30.43 -0.70
CA THR A 139 -23.20 -30.78 -0.98
C THR A 139 -23.32 -32.18 -1.57
N ALA A 140 -22.55 -32.51 -2.61
CA ALA A 140 -22.55 -33.82 -3.22
C ALA A 140 -22.18 -34.95 -2.23
N LEU A 141 -21.22 -34.70 -1.33
CA LEU A 141 -20.87 -35.68 -0.28
C LEU A 141 -21.99 -35.84 0.75
N LEU A 142 -22.64 -34.74 1.16
CA LEU A 142 -23.75 -34.78 2.09
C LEU A 142 -24.96 -35.49 1.49
N ASP A 143 -25.20 -35.34 0.18
CA ASP A 143 -26.25 -36.10 -0.54
C ASP A 143 -25.92 -37.60 -0.54
N GLU A 144 -24.67 -38.02 -0.84
CA GLU A 144 -24.21 -39.42 -0.72
C GLU A 144 -24.44 -39.97 0.71
N ILE A 145 -24.15 -39.18 1.74
CA ILE A 145 -24.34 -39.55 3.15
C ILE A 145 -25.83 -39.62 3.50
N ASN A 146 -26.66 -38.69 3.02
CA ASN A 146 -28.09 -38.66 3.25
C ASN A 146 -28.81 -39.85 2.59
N GLU A 147 -28.36 -40.29 1.41
CA GLU A 147 -28.84 -41.54 0.79
C GLU A 147 -28.53 -42.77 1.66
N GLU A 148 -27.33 -42.85 2.23
CA GLU A 148 -26.93 -43.90 3.17
C GLU A 148 -27.77 -43.89 4.46
N LEU A 149 -28.10 -42.67 4.95
CA LEU A 149 -28.85 -42.45 6.19
C LEU A 149 -30.39 -42.53 6.03
N SER A 150 -30.89 -42.68 4.80
CA SER A 150 -32.35 -42.61 4.48
C SER A 150 -33.24 -43.51 5.33
N TRP A 151 -32.73 -44.66 5.75
CA TRP A 151 -33.43 -45.62 6.60
C TRP A 151 -33.51 -45.22 8.08
N SER A 152 -32.65 -44.30 8.55
CA SER A 152 -32.50 -43.99 9.98
C SER A 152 -33.30 -42.76 10.45
N GLY A 153 -33.90 -42.01 9.52
CA GLY A 153 -34.55 -40.74 9.81
C GLY A 153 -33.60 -39.59 10.13
N LEU A 154 -32.29 -39.84 10.19
CA LEU A 154 -31.27 -38.78 10.33
C LEU A 154 -30.98 -38.19 8.97
N ARG A 155 -30.88 -36.84 8.88
CA ARG A 155 -30.53 -36.14 7.67
C ARG A 155 -29.53 -35.02 7.98
N MET A 156 -28.47 -34.94 7.21
CA MET A 156 -27.53 -33.81 7.24
C MET A 156 -28.03 -32.65 6.38
N GLU A 157 -28.02 -31.46 6.91
CA GLU A 157 -28.49 -30.26 6.24
C GLU A 157 -27.55 -29.85 5.11
N THR A 158 -28.10 -29.61 3.92
CA THR A 158 -27.34 -29.10 2.77
C THR A 158 -27.63 -27.63 2.59
N ASN A 159 -26.57 -26.85 2.42
CA ASN A 159 -26.60 -25.39 2.32
C ASN A 159 -25.91 -24.90 1.05
N GLU A 160 -26.18 -23.66 0.64
CA GLU A 160 -25.44 -23.00 -0.46
C GLU A 160 -24.02 -22.63 -0.08
N GLU A 161 -23.81 -22.26 1.20
CA GLU A 161 -22.51 -21.94 1.77
C GLU A 161 -22.27 -22.73 3.06
N TYR A 162 -21.02 -23.12 3.28
CA TYR A 162 -20.61 -23.88 4.45
C TYR A 162 -19.54 -23.14 5.24
N VAL A 163 -19.59 -23.28 6.56
CA VAL A 163 -18.55 -22.83 7.49
C VAL A 163 -17.91 -24.05 8.17
N PRO A 164 -16.62 -23.97 8.58
CA PRO A 164 -15.93 -25.10 9.21
C PRO A 164 -16.65 -25.63 10.44
N GLU A 165 -17.26 -24.76 11.24
CA GLU A 165 -17.99 -25.09 12.47
C GLU A 165 -19.19 -26.00 12.17
N HIS A 166 -19.98 -25.69 11.15
CA HIS A 166 -21.10 -26.54 10.70
C HIS A 166 -20.63 -27.93 10.27
N LEU A 167 -19.52 -28.01 9.52
CA LEU A 167 -18.98 -29.31 9.12
C LEU A 167 -18.43 -30.10 10.30
N ALA A 168 -17.87 -29.43 11.32
CA ALA A 168 -17.42 -30.07 12.54
C ALA A 168 -18.60 -30.71 13.32
N GLU A 169 -19.75 -30.01 13.42
CA GLU A 169 -20.96 -30.52 14.03
C GLU A 169 -21.52 -31.75 13.28
N MET A 170 -21.57 -31.65 11.94
CA MET A 170 -22.01 -32.76 11.07
C MET A 170 -21.07 -33.95 11.20
N LEU A 171 -19.75 -33.72 11.23
CA LEU A 171 -18.74 -34.77 11.39
C LEU A 171 -18.88 -35.47 12.73
N ALA A 172 -19.09 -34.71 13.82
CA ALA A 172 -19.33 -35.27 15.15
C ALA A 172 -20.63 -36.05 15.25
N ALA A 173 -21.71 -35.57 14.60
CA ALA A 173 -22.99 -36.27 14.54
C ALA A 173 -22.86 -37.60 13.79
N TYR A 174 -22.17 -37.58 12.63
CA TYR A 174 -21.91 -38.77 11.83
C TYR A 174 -21.06 -39.80 12.58
N ALA A 175 -19.98 -39.36 13.24
CA ALA A 175 -19.14 -40.24 14.04
C ALA A 175 -19.89 -40.87 15.20
N ARG A 176 -20.73 -40.10 15.90
CA ARG A 176 -21.56 -40.56 17.02
C ARG A 176 -22.59 -41.58 16.57
N PHE A 177 -23.27 -41.32 15.46
CA PHE A 177 -24.28 -42.20 14.92
C PHE A 177 -23.73 -43.59 14.56
N TYR A 178 -22.58 -43.66 13.90
CA TYR A 178 -21.93 -44.89 13.50
C TYR A 178 -20.94 -45.44 14.52
N GLN A 179 -20.77 -44.80 15.69
CA GLN A 179 -19.80 -45.14 16.73
C GLN A 179 -18.38 -45.27 16.15
N LEU A 180 -17.98 -44.33 15.28
CA LEU A 180 -16.69 -44.35 14.65
C LEU A 180 -15.62 -43.86 15.65
N ASP A 181 -14.55 -44.66 15.81
CA ASP A 181 -13.35 -44.29 16.51
C ASP A 181 -12.20 -44.19 15.48
N GLU A 182 -11.47 -43.05 15.48
CA GLU A 182 -10.34 -42.87 14.59
C GLU A 182 -9.21 -43.87 14.86
N ALA A 183 -9.14 -44.44 16.09
CA ALA A 183 -8.18 -45.49 16.44
C ALA A 183 -8.40 -46.80 15.63
N ASP A 184 -9.67 -47.06 15.21
CA ASP A 184 -10.01 -48.24 14.44
C ASP A 184 -9.89 -48.03 12.93
N PHE A 185 -9.48 -46.83 12.49
CA PHE A 185 -9.40 -46.53 11.06
C PHE A 185 -8.29 -47.27 10.36
N VAL A 186 -8.62 -47.79 9.20
CA VAL A 186 -7.67 -48.51 8.35
C VAL A 186 -6.79 -47.50 7.60
N HIS A 187 -5.50 -47.57 7.82
CA HIS A 187 -4.50 -46.73 7.15
C HIS A 187 -3.57 -47.54 6.23
N GLY A 188 -3.04 -46.90 5.18
CA GLY A 188 -2.02 -47.45 4.29
C GLY A 188 -2.55 -48.03 2.98
N LYS A 189 -1.62 -48.44 2.10
CA LYS A 189 -1.91 -49.03 0.79
C LYS A 189 -2.32 -50.49 0.92
N GLY A 190 -3.29 -50.91 0.08
CA GLY A 190 -3.71 -52.32 0.00
C GLY A 190 -4.79 -52.74 0.98
N ARG A 191 -5.22 -51.93 1.93
CA ARG A 191 -6.32 -52.17 2.83
C ARG A 191 -7.60 -51.46 2.37
N ARG A 192 -8.75 -52.12 2.46
CA ARG A 192 -10.05 -51.57 2.05
C ARG A 192 -10.67 -50.79 3.19
N LYS A 193 -10.77 -49.49 3.06
CA LYS A 193 -11.54 -48.61 3.96
C LYS A 193 -13.04 -48.86 3.77
N THR A 194 -13.79 -48.84 4.86
CA THR A 194 -15.25 -48.84 4.80
C THR A 194 -15.78 -47.58 4.12
N ILE A 195 -17.02 -47.62 3.62
CA ILE A 195 -17.67 -46.44 3.03
C ILE A 195 -17.76 -45.32 4.08
N ARG A 196 -18.13 -45.69 5.33
CA ARG A 196 -18.28 -44.75 6.46
C ARG A 196 -16.98 -44.06 6.80
N GLN A 197 -15.85 -44.79 6.86
CA GLN A 197 -14.52 -44.18 7.06
C GLN A 197 -14.17 -43.21 5.92
N ARG A 198 -14.51 -43.56 4.67
CA ARG A 198 -14.26 -42.67 3.52
C ARG A 198 -15.06 -41.39 3.58
N HIS A 199 -16.35 -41.48 3.97
CA HIS A 199 -17.21 -40.30 4.16
C HIS A 199 -16.65 -39.39 5.27
N TYR A 200 -16.31 -39.98 6.42
CA TYR A 200 -15.70 -39.25 7.56
C TYR A 200 -14.42 -38.51 7.15
N GLU A 201 -13.47 -39.23 6.59
CA GLU A 201 -12.18 -38.64 6.16
C GLU A 201 -12.36 -37.57 5.08
N ARG A 202 -13.29 -37.73 4.13
CA ARG A 202 -13.59 -36.71 3.10
C ARG A 202 -14.21 -35.46 3.74
N LEU A 203 -15.14 -35.60 4.66
CA LEU A 203 -15.82 -34.52 5.36
C LEU A 203 -14.80 -33.74 6.23
N GLN A 204 -13.96 -34.47 6.96
CA GLN A 204 -12.86 -33.89 7.76
C GLN A 204 -11.87 -33.10 6.86
N ALA A 205 -11.47 -33.68 5.73
CA ALA A 205 -10.58 -33.02 4.78
C ALA A 205 -11.20 -31.74 4.17
N TYR A 206 -12.53 -31.74 3.92
CA TYR A 206 -13.24 -30.57 3.43
C TYR A 206 -13.33 -29.46 4.49
N MET A 207 -13.60 -29.84 5.75
CA MET A 207 -13.58 -28.93 6.90
C MET A 207 -12.23 -28.22 7.03
N HIS A 208 -11.13 -28.97 7.06
CA HIS A 208 -9.77 -28.38 7.12
C HIS A 208 -9.45 -27.47 5.93
N ARG A 209 -9.92 -27.84 4.73
CA ARG A 209 -9.73 -27.01 3.53
C ARG A 209 -10.53 -25.71 3.58
N LEU A 210 -11.75 -25.74 4.15
CA LEU A 210 -12.53 -24.53 4.40
C LEU A 210 -11.85 -23.60 5.42
N GLU A 211 -11.29 -24.16 6.49
CA GLU A 211 -10.49 -23.39 7.44
C GLU A 211 -9.29 -22.70 6.77
N GLU A 212 -8.58 -23.46 5.93
CA GLU A 212 -7.44 -22.91 5.18
C GLU A 212 -7.87 -21.75 4.26
N TYR A 213 -8.99 -21.89 3.55
CA TYR A 213 -9.54 -20.83 2.71
C TYR A 213 -9.98 -19.63 3.54
N ARG A 214 -10.64 -19.84 4.68
CA ARG A 214 -11.01 -18.77 5.62
C ARG A 214 -9.79 -18.00 6.09
N LYS A 215 -8.75 -18.67 6.56
CA LYS A 215 -7.47 -18.05 6.97
C LYS A 215 -6.85 -17.23 5.84
N LYS A 216 -6.81 -17.77 4.62
CA LYS A 216 -6.27 -17.06 3.44
C LYS A 216 -7.07 -15.80 3.12
N LEU A 217 -8.39 -15.85 3.17
CA LEU A 217 -9.25 -14.69 2.91
C LEU A 217 -9.15 -13.64 4.01
N THR A 218 -9.06 -14.05 5.28
CA THR A 218 -8.84 -13.14 6.41
C THR A 218 -7.52 -12.39 6.28
N ILE A 219 -6.42 -13.06 5.89
CA ILE A 219 -5.11 -12.41 5.64
C ILE A 219 -5.20 -11.41 4.49
N CYS A 220 -5.93 -11.72 3.42
CA CYS A 220 -6.15 -10.77 2.32
C CYS A 220 -6.92 -9.52 2.78
N GLY A 221 -7.93 -9.69 3.64
CA GLY A 221 -8.85 -8.62 4.00
C GLY A 221 -9.63 -8.09 2.79
N ASP A 222 -10.23 -6.91 2.93
CA ASP A 222 -11.08 -6.33 1.87
C ASP A 222 -10.27 -5.51 0.85
N GLU A 223 -9.19 -4.91 1.26
CA GLU A 223 -8.41 -3.95 0.48
C GLU A 223 -7.36 -4.60 -0.44
N ARG A 224 -6.95 -5.84 -0.14
CA ARG A 224 -5.93 -6.55 -0.93
C ARG A 224 -6.56 -7.69 -1.72
N ASN A 225 -5.97 -7.98 -2.86
CA ASN A 225 -6.38 -9.13 -3.68
C ASN A 225 -5.32 -10.24 -3.73
N SER A 226 -4.20 -10.07 -3.05
CA SER A 226 -3.13 -11.06 -2.96
C SER A 226 -2.20 -10.81 -1.79
N TYR A 227 -1.48 -11.85 -1.36
CA TYR A 227 -0.36 -11.75 -0.44
C TYR A 227 0.69 -12.84 -0.73
N ALA A 228 1.92 -12.66 -0.20
CA ALA A 228 2.97 -13.67 -0.28
C ALA A 228 2.93 -14.60 0.93
N ARG A 229 3.05 -15.93 0.73
CA ARG A 229 3.02 -16.90 1.84
C ARG A 229 4.14 -16.73 2.85
N THR A 230 5.28 -16.21 2.42
CA THR A 230 6.48 -16.03 3.25
C THR A 230 6.56 -14.65 3.90
N ASP A 231 5.70 -13.71 3.47
CA ASP A 231 5.49 -12.41 4.08
C ASP A 231 4.03 -11.99 3.85
N HIS A 232 3.18 -12.23 4.84
CA HIS A 232 1.73 -12.01 4.74
C HIS A 232 1.36 -10.54 4.54
N SER A 233 2.22 -9.61 4.87
CA SER A 233 1.99 -8.19 4.69
C SER A 233 2.35 -7.69 3.28
N ALA A 234 3.21 -8.42 2.55
CA ALA A 234 3.58 -8.06 1.19
C ALA A 234 2.48 -8.40 0.18
N THR A 235 2.19 -7.47 -0.72
CA THR A 235 1.21 -7.62 -1.80
C THR A 235 1.92 -7.75 -3.14
N PHE A 236 1.36 -8.56 -4.06
CA PHE A 236 1.92 -8.68 -5.41
C PHE A 236 1.59 -7.44 -6.24
N MET A 237 2.64 -6.73 -6.66
CA MET A 237 2.59 -5.47 -7.38
C MET A 237 3.49 -5.49 -8.62
N ARG A 238 3.14 -4.70 -9.63
CA ARG A 238 4.03 -4.42 -10.76
C ARG A 238 5.09 -3.42 -10.33
N LEU A 239 6.36 -3.76 -10.45
CA LEU A 239 7.48 -2.86 -10.19
C LEU A 239 7.84 -2.07 -11.46
N LYS A 240 8.26 -0.82 -11.29
CA LYS A 240 8.64 0.07 -12.39
C LYS A 240 9.87 -0.44 -13.18
N ARG A 241 10.74 -1.20 -12.50
CA ARG A 241 11.87 -1.91 -13.10
C ARG A 241 11.86 -3.34 -12.58
N ASP A 242 11.34 -4.23 -13.38
CA ASP A 242 11.50 -5.66 -13.20
C ASP A 242 12.84 -6.06 -13.82
N TYR A 243 13.70 -6.72 -13.02
CA TYR A 243 14.99 -7.20 -13.53
C TYR A 243 14.86 -8.37 -14.52
N MET A 244 13.68 -9.01 -14.57
CA MET A 244 13.36 -10.02 -15.59
C MET A 244 12.85 -9.40 -16.90
N GLY A 245 12.46 -8.12 -16.88
CA GLY A 245 11.98 -7.40 -18.07
C GLY A 245 10.66 -7.91 -18.65
N ASN A 246 9.89 -8.71 -17.89
CA ASN A 246 8.67 -9.37 -18.36
C ASN A 246 7.39 -8.86 -17.68
N ASP A 247 7.46 -7.73 -16.97
CA ASP A 247 6.33 -7.12 -16.27
C ASP A 247 5.70 -8.02 -15.18
N GLN A 248 6.46 -8.97 -14.66
CA GLN A 248 5.99 -9.89 -13.63
C GLN A 248 5.56 -9.16 -12.35
N LEU A 249 4.50 -9.65 -11.74
CA LEU A 249 4.10 -9.20 -10.41
C LEU A 249 5.03 -9.81 -9.36
N LEU A 250 5.59 -8.94 -8.51
CA LEU A 250 6.48 -9.34 -7.42
C LEU A 250 5.88 -8.94 -6.06
N PRO A 251 6.16 -9.71 -4.99
CA PRO A 251 5.77 -9.30 -3.65
C PRO A 251 6.51 -8.02 -3.29
N ALA A 252 5.77 -6.98 -2.89
CA ALA A 252 6.31 -5.66 -2.66
C ALA A 252 5.52 -4.89 -1.61
N TYR A 253 6.15 -3.82 -1.13
CA TYR A 253 5.54 -2.75 -0.35
C TYR A 253 5.56 -1.46 -1.16
N ASN A 254 4.52 -0.65 -1.00
CA ASN A 254 4.45 0.68 -1.56
C ASN A 254 4.90 1.69 -0.51
N ILE A 255 6.09 2.25 -0.69
CA ILE A 255 6.69 3.22 0.22
C ILE A 255 6.34 4.60 -0.28
N GLN A 256 5.73 5.40 0.57
CA GLN A 256 5.36 6.79 0.31
C GLN A 256 6.25 7.72 1.11
N ILE A 257 6.71 8.79 0.51
CA ILE A 257 7.43 9.86 1.20
C ILE A 257 6.85 11.23 0.84
N GLY A 258 6.85 12.13 1.82
CA GLY A 258 6.69 13.55 1.61
C GLY A 258 7.99 14.27 1.95
N VAL A 259 8.50 15.05 1.02
CA VAL A 259 9.80 15.73 1.12
C VAL A 259 9.58 17.24 1.18
N ALA A 260 10.27 17.91 2.09
CA ALA A 260 10.34 19.36 2.21
C ALA A 260 11.82 19.78 2.29
N ASP A 261 12.27 20.71 1.46
CA ASP A 261 13.64 21.20 1.37
C ASP A 261 14.72 20.10 1.33
N GLU A 262 14.45 19.03 0.57
CA GLU A 262 15.28 17.84 0.40
C GLU A 262 15.33 16.89 1.61
N TYR A 263 14.58 17.17 2.69
CA TYR A 263 14.43 16.28 3.83
C TYR A 263 13.14 15.47 3.76
N ILE A 264 13.19 14.22 4.13
CA ILE A 264 11.99 13.39 4.26
C ILE A 264 11.23 13.86 5.51
N ALA A 265 10.13 14.58 5.29
CA ALA A 265 9.28 15.07 6.37
C ALA A 265 8.35 13.99 6.89
N VAL A 266 7.82 13.15 6.01
CA VAL A 266 6.93 12.04 6.36
C VAL A 266 7.25 10.83 5.50
N ALA A 267 7.14 9.64 6.08
CA ALA A 267 7.26 8.37 5.37
C ALA A 267 6.15 7.43 5.80
N ASP A 268 5.62 6.64 4.87
CA ASP A 268 4.62 5.62 5.15
C ASP A 268 4.87 4.34 4.34
N VAL A 269 4.45 3.20 4.90
CA VAL A 269 4.61 1.88 4.30
C VAL A 269 3.25 1.27 4.10
N ASN A 270 2.90 1.03 2.85
CA ASN A 270 1.58 0.56 2.47
C ASN A 270 1.65 -0.77 1.70
N HIS A 271 0.56 -1.51 1.77
CA HIS A 271 0.31 -2.67 0.93
C HIS A 271 -0.62 -2.37 -0.26
N TYR A 272 -1.00 -1.10 -0.45
CA TYR A 272 -1.82 -0.66 -1.58
C TYR A 272 -1.02 -0.67 -2.89
N ARG A 273 -1.66 -1.14 -3.96
CA ARG A 273 -1.05 -1.19 -5.30
C ARG A 273 -1.10 0.14 -6.03
N SER A 274 -2.02 1.01 -5.64
CA SER A 274 -2.24 2.34 -6.21
C SER A 274 -1.73 3.40 -5.24
N ASP A 275 -1.03 4.40 -5.76
CA ASP A 275 -0.58 5.56 -4.99
C ASP A 275 -1.77 6.46 -4.60
N MET A 276 -2.87 6.37 -5.35
CA MET A 276 -4.13 7.07 -5.10
C MET A 276 -4.70 6.78 -3.69
N ASP A 277 -4.60 5.52 -3.25
CA ASP A 277 -5.09 5.08 -1.94
C ASP A 277 -4.11 5.42 -0.80
N CYS A 278 -2.88 5.82 -1.14
CA CYS A 278 -1.84 6.15 -0.18
C CYS A 278 -1.84 7.61 0.25
N PHE A 279 -2.53 8.50 -0.48
CA PHE A 279 -2.47 9.95 -0.23
C PHE A 279 -3.04 10.33 1.14
N VAL A 280 -4.28 9.92 1.41
CA VAL A 280 -4.96 10.25 2.67
C VAL A 280 -4.20 9.71 3.89
N PRO A 281 -3.78 8.42 3.94
CA PRO A 281 -2.94 7.92 5.03
C PRO A 281 -1.66 8.72 5.25
N LEU A 282 -0.98 9.14 4.17
CA LEU A 282 0.23 9.94 4.26
C LEU A 282 -0.04 11.33 4.86
N MET A 283 -1.14 11.99 4.46
CA MET A 283 -1.53 13.30 5.00
C MET A 283 -1.93 13.22 6.47
N GLU A 284 -2.67 12.21 6.87
CA GLU A 284 -3.01 11.99 8.28
C GLU A 284 -1.75 11.74 9.13
N LYS A 285 -0.79 11.01 8.59
CA LYS A 285 0.50 10.79 9.24
C LYS A 285 1.29 12.09 9.39
N PHE A 286 1.34 12.92 8.35
CA PHE A 286 1.97 14.24 8.40
C PHE A 286 1.32 15.13 9.47
N ARG A 287 -0.01 15.18 9.50
CA ARG A 287 -0.76 15.89 10.53
C ARG A 287 -0.45 15.37 11.93
N GLY A 288 -0.39 14.04 12.10
CA GLY A 288 -0.03 13.42 13.39
C GLY A 288 1.35 13.82 13.88
N LEU A 289 2.32 13.98 12.96
CA LEU A 289 3.69 14.39 13.29
C LEU A 289 3.81 15.89 13.59
N TYR A 290 3.09 16.76 12.88
CA TYR A 290 3.33 18.22 12.94
C TYR A 290 2.13 19.04 13.43
N GLY A 291 0.95 18.45 13.59
CA GLY A 291 -0.26 19.10 14.10
C GLY A 291 -1.06 19.88 13.07
N PHE A 292 -0.63 19.95 11.81
CA PHE A 292 -1.30 20.67 10.72
C PHE A 292 -1.13 19.92 9.39
N TYR A 293 -1.91 20.31 8.36
CA TYR A 293 -1.74 19.82 6.99
C TYR A 293 -0.87 20.75 6.15
N PRO A 294 -0.11 20.25 5.17
CA PRO A 294 0.64 21.12 4.25
C PRO A 294 -0.33 21.94 3.38
N GLU A 295 -0.04 23.21 3.13
CA GLU A 295 -0.88 24.05 2.25
C GLU A 295 -0.80 23.55 0.79
N TYR A 296 0.38 23.12 0.36
CA TYR A 296 0.69 22.70 -1.01
C TYR A 296 1.20 21.25 -1.07
N PRO A 297 0.30 20.24 -1.02
CA PRO A 297 0.66 18.86 -1.31
C PRO A 297 0.85 18.67 -2.82
N VAL A 298 2.08 18.50 -3.27
CA VAL A 298 2.46 18.41 -4.68
C VAL A 298 2.76 16.98 -5.06
N ALA A 299 1.94 16.37 -5.91
CA ALA A 299 2.08 14.97 -6.30
C ALA A 299 1.87 14.74 -7.81
N ASP A 300 2.22 13.55 -8.29
CA ASP A 300 2.04 13.17 -9.68
C ASP A 300 0.59 12.72 -10.00
N ALA A 301 0.37 12.27 -11.25
CA ALA A 301 -0.94 11.84 -11.71
C ALA A 301 -1.44 10.53 -11.05
N GLY A 302 -0.58 9.80 -10.36
CA GLY A 302 -0.94 8.62 -9.59
C GLY A 302 -1.82 8.92 -8.38
N TYR A 303 -1.79 10.17 -7.88
CA TYR A 303 -2.53 10.60 -6.69
C TYR A 303 -3.83 11.36 -7.01
N GLY A 304 -3.95 11.93 -8.23
CA GLY A 304 -5.09 12.75 -8.62
C GLY A 304 -6.37 11.96 -8.75
N SER A 305 -7.27 12.12 -7.80
CA SER A 305 -8.58 11.48 -7.78
C SER A 305 -9.64 12.38 -7.16
N TYR A 306 -10.90 12.09 -7.49
CA TYR A 306 -12.03 12.77 -6.86
C TYR A 306 -11.95 12.78 -5.33
N ASN A 307 -11.68 11.62 -4.74
CA ASN A 307 -11.58 11.46 -3.30
C ASN A 307 -10.46 12.31 -2.69
N ASN A 308 -9.27 12.32 -3.31
CA ASN A 308 -8.12 13.06 -2.81
C ASN A 308 -8.31 14.57 -2.97
N TYR A 309 -9.00 15.03 -4.04
CA TYR A 309 -9.34 16.45 -4.20
C TYR A 309 -10.36 16.92 -3.17
N LEU A 310 -11.41 16.13 -2.90
CA LEU A 310 -12.36 16.44 -1.83
C LEU A 310 -11.68 16.46 -0.46
N TYR A 311 -10.77 15.51 -0.21
CA TYR A 311 -10.01 15.49 1.02
C TYR A 311 -9.16 16.75 1.20
N CYS A 312 -8.49 17.22 0.13
CA CYS A 312 -7.76 18.48 0.15
C CYS A 312 -8.68 19.67 0.49
N GLU A 313 -9.84 19.74 -0.16
CA GLU A 313 -10.82 20.81 0.06
C GLU A 313 -11.33 20.82 1.50
N ALA A 314 -11.69 19.65 2.03
CA ALA A 314 -12.18 19.51 3.41
C ALA A 314 -11.14 19.92 4.48
N HIS A 315 -9.85 19.89 4.16
CA HIS A 315 -8.76 20.21 5.09
C HIS A 315 -7.99 21.48 4.73
N GLY A 316 -8.49 22.30 3.82
CA GLY A 316 -7.89 23.58 3.44
C GLY A 316 -6.58 23.45 2.65
N MET A 317 -6.28 22.28 2.11
CA MET A 317 -5.12 22.06 1.24
C MET A 317 -5.42 22.44 -0.20
N LYS A 318 -4.47 23.04 -0.89
CA LYS A 318 -4.61 23.40 -2.31
C LYS A 318 -4.34 22.19 -3.21
N LYS A 319 -5.06 22.10 -4.33
CA LYS A 319 -5.01 20.96 -5.25
C LYS A 319 -3.84 21.11 -6.24
N TYR A 320 -2.69 20.53 -5.92
CA TYR A 320 -1.48 20.51 -6.78
C TYR A 320 -1.07 19.08 -7.20
N MET A 321 -2.03 18.18 -7.27
CA MET A 321 -1.83 16.82 -7.79
C MET A 321 -2.37 16.74 -9.21
N LYS A 322 -1.54 16.27 -10.16
CA LYS A 322 -1.98 16.03 -11.54
C LYS A 322 -3.08 14.96 -11.57
N PHE A 323 -3.98 15.02 -12.55
CA PHE A 323 -4.88 13.92 -12.92
C PHE A 323 -4.36 13.19 -14.17
N THR A 324 -4.85 12.01 -14.44
CA THR A 324 -4.33 11.11 -15.48
C THR A 324 -4.20 11.75 -16.87
N MET A 325 -5.11 12.66 -17.24
CA MET A 325 -5.12 13.31 -18.55
C MET A 325 -4.47 14.70 -18.54
N PHE A 326 -3.88 15.15 -17.41
CA PHE A 326 -3.33 16.49 -17.24
C PHE A 326 -2.36 16.91 -18.35
N ASP A 327 -1.39 16.05 -18.72
CA ASP A 327 -0.40 16.41 -19.72
C ASP A 327 -1.02 16.56 -21.14
N LYS A 328 -2.08 15.79 -21.45
CA LYS A 328 -2.84 15.98 -22.70
C LYS A 328 -3.68 17.23 -22.68
N GLU A 329 -4.37 17.49 -21.56
CA GLU A 329 -5.14 18.72 -21.37
C GLU A 329 -4.24 19.98 -21.43
N SER A 330 -3.05 19.92 -20.86
CA SER A 330 -2.13 21.06 -20.79
C SER A 330 -1.37 21.30 -22.12
N LYS A 331 -0.92 20.23 -22.80
CA LYS A 331 0.07 20.34 -23.90
C LYS A 331 -0.49 19.99 -25.27
N ASP A 332 -1.50 19.14 -25.37
CA ASP A 332 -2.03 18.65 -26.66
C ASP A 332 -3.23 19.47 -27.10
N ARG A 333 -2.97 20.42 -28.02
CA ARG A 333 -4.01 21.29 -28.58
C ARG A 333 -5.08 20.48 -29.32
N LYS A 334 -4.71 19.46 -30.11
CA LYS A 334 -5.66 18.62 -30.86
C LYS A 334 -6.58 17.85 -29.91
N TYR A 335 -6.07 17.41 -28.77
CA TYR A 335 -6.88 16.77 -27.74
C TYR A 335 -7.85 17.76 -27.09
N ARG A 336 -7.41 18.97 -26.70
CA ARG A 336 -8.27 19.98 -26.09
C ARG A 336 -9.40 20.45 -27.00
N GLU A 337 -9.04 20.72 -28.25
CA GLU A 337 -9.97 21.30 -29.25
C GLU A 337 -10.79 20.24 -30.00
N ASN A 338 -10.66 18.95 -29.63
CA ASN A 338 -11.41 17.88 -30.28
C ASN A 338 -12.91 18.06 -30.06
N PRO A 339 -13.69 18.34 -31.14
CA PRO A 339 -15.12 18.65 -31.02
C PRO A 339 -15.96 17.47 -30.52
N TYR A 340 -15.42 16.26 -30.58
CA TYR A 340 -16.14 15.04 -30.16
C TYR A 340 -15.94 14.70 -28.69
N ARG A 341 -15.21 15.51 -27.94
CA ARG A 341 -15.14 15.38 -26.47
C ARG A 341 -16.35 16.00 -25.81
N SER A 342 -16.91 15.32 -24.81
CA SER A 342 -18.07 15.78 -24.06
C SER A 342 -17.87 17.14 -23.39
N GLU A 343 -16.64 17.45 -22.97
CA GLU A 343 -16.28 18.72 -22.36
C GLU A 343 -16.37 19.90 -23.33
N ASN A 344 -16.30 19.62 -24.64
CA ASN A 344 -16.35 20.62 -25.71
C ASN A 344 -17.76 20.73 -26.34
N PHE A 345 -18.72 19.94 -25.87
CA PHE A 345 -20.08 20.04 -26.38
C PHE A 345 -20.72 21.37 -25.98
N ARG A 346 -21.42 21.97 -26.95
CA ARG A 346 -22.12 23.24 -26.73
C ARG A 346 -23.26 23.04 -25.74
N ILE A 347 -23.41 23.97 -24.81
CA ILE A 347 -24.53 24.03 -23.90
C ILE A 347 -25.35 25.27 -24.33
N ASP A 348 -26.60 25.04 -24.71
CA ASP A 348 -27.52 26.12 -25.07
C ASP A 348 -27.92 26.96 -23.86
N PRO A 349 -28.50 28.16 -24.05
CA PRO A 349 -29.01 28.98 -22.94
C PRO A 349 -30.00 28.25 -22.03
N ASP A 350 -30.74 27.30 -22.57
CA ASP A 350 -31.70 26.46 -21.86
C ASP A 350 -31.05 25.31 -21.07
N GLY A 351 -29.69 25.22 -21.08
CA GLY A 351 -28.93 24.19 -20.39
C GLY A 351 -28.87 22.85 -21.13
N VAL A 352 -29.34 22.77 -22.36
CA VAL A 352 -29.30 21.54 -23.17
C VAL A 352 -27.95 21.39 -23.82
N MET A 353 -27.29 20.22 -23.60
CA MET A 353 -26.03 19.88 -24.20
C MET A 353 -26.27 19.37 -25.63
N ARG A 354 -25.49 19.89 -26.62
CA ARG A 354 -25.57 19.49 -28.02
C ARG A 354 -24.25 18.96 -28.54
N CYS A 355 -24.33 17.92 -29.34
CA CYS A 355 -23.18 17.36 -30.06
C CYS A 355 -22.74 18.27 -31.22
N PRO A 356 -21.57 18.05 -31.85
CA PRO A 356 -21.14 18.81 -33.03
C PRO A 356 -22.10 18.79 -34.22
N ASN A 357 -22.97 17.79 -34.32
CA ASN A 357 -24.02 17.71 -35.32
C ASN A 357 -25.34 18.41 -34.91
N GLY A 358 -25.35 19.19 -33.80
CA GLY A 358 -26.51 19.92 -33.32
C GLY A 358 -27.56 19.08 -32.56
N LYS A 359 -27.39 17.77 -32.48
CA LYS A 359 -28.32 16.87 -31.79
C LYS A 359 -28.25 17.04 -30.26
N ALA A 360 -29.40 16.99 -29.58
CA ALA A 360 -29.50 17.15 -28.15
C ALA A 360 -29.10 15.87 -27.39
N PHE A 361 -28.57 16.08 -26.18
CA PHE A 361 -28.36 15.02 -25.21
C PHE A 361 -29.42 15.13 -24.12
N HIS A 362 -30.13 14.04 -23.90
CA HIS A 362 -31.15 13.94 -22.85
C HIS A 362 -30.57 13.26 -21.62
N PHE A 363 -30.91 13.79 -20.45
CA PHE A 363 -30.57 13.16 -19.18
C PHE A 363 -31.32 11.83 -19.05
N CYS A 364 -30.59 10.75 -18.75
CA CYS A 364 -31.16 9.43 -18.56
C CYS A 364 -31.31 9.08 -17.08
N TYR A 365 -30.19 9.10 -16.36
CA TYR A 365 -30.16 8.76 -14.91
C TYR A 365 -28.86 9.20 -14.26
N ARG A 366 -28.85 9.16 -12.93
CA ARG A 366 -27.64 9.29 -12.10
C ARG A 366 -27.14 7.91 -11.71
N LYS A 367 -25.84 7.71 -11.79
CA LYS A 367 -25.16 6.45 -11.45
C LYS A 367 -24.14 6.69 -10.35
N ASN A 368 -24.19 5.86 -9.31
CA ASN A 368 -23.15 5.82 -8.30
C ASN A 368 -21.89 5.16 -8.88
N VAL A 369 -20.73 5.76 -8.62
CA VAL A 369 -19.44 5.19 -9.03
C VAL A 369 -19.00 4.17 -7.98
N GLN A 370 -18.83 2.92 -8.39
CA GLN A 370 -18.39 1.85 -7.50
C GLN A 370 -16.99 2.12 -6.94
N GLY A 371 -16.76 1.73 -5.67
CA GLY A 371 -15.47 1.91 -5.00
C GLY A 371 -15.18 3.35 -4.56
N ASN A 372 -16.18 4.23 -4.62
CA ASN A 372 -16.05 5.60 -4.16
C ASN A 372 -16.49 5.75 -2.69
N ARG A 373 -15.60 6.29 -1.84
CA ARG A 373 -15.85 6.49 -0.39
C ARG A 373 -16.68 7.74 -0.08
N TYR A 374 -16.78 8.68 -1.04
CA TYR A 374 -17.44 10.00 -0.86
C TYR A 374 -18.72 10.16 -1.69
N GLY A 375 -19.34 9.07 -2.10
CA GLY A 375 -20.63 9.10 -2.78
C GLY A 375 -20.61 9.73 -4.19
N ARG A 376 -19.48 9.65 -4.92
CA ARG A 376 -19.35 10.18 -6.27
C ARG A 376 -20.45 9.65 -7.19
N GLN A 377 -21.17 10.57 -7.84
CA GLN A 377 -22.20 10.27 -8.82
C GLN A 377 -21.79 10.79 -10.20
N GLU A 378 -22.23 10.11 -11.23
CA GLU A 378 -22.12 10.53 -12.63
C GLU A 378 -23.52 10.68 -13.21
N GLU A 379 -23.76 11.81 -13.89
CA GLU A 379 -24.94 12.03 -14.69
C GLU A 379 -24.71 11.38 -16.06
N VAL A 380 -25.65 10.55 -16.48
CA VAL A 380 -25.61 9.87 -17.78
C VAL A 380 -26.58 10.54 -18.73
N PHE A 381 -26.06 10.97 -19.86
CA PHE A 381 -26.81 11.57 -20.94
C PHE A 381 -26.69 10.72 -22.20
N GLU A 382 -27.74 10.65 -23.00
CA GLU A 382 -27.77 9.96 -24.29
C GLU A 382 -28.19 10.92 -25.41
N CYS A 383 -27.51 10.85 -26.53
CA CYS A 383 -27.87 11.61 -27.72
C CYS A 383 -29.21 11.13 -28.28
N GLU A 384 -30.08 12.05 -28.67
CA GLU A 384 -31.42 11.74 -29.18
C GLU A 384 -31.41 10.81 -30.36
N ASP A 385 -30.50 11.04 -31.31
CA ASP A 385 -30.37 10.19 -32.49
C ASP A 385 -28.96 10.32 -33.14
N CYS A 386 -28.32 9.19 -33.31
CA CYS A 386 -27.01 9.08 -33.99
C CYS A 386 -27.11 8.27 -35.31
N SER A 387 -28.29 7.93 -35.80
CA SER A 387 -28.49 7.24 -37.08
C SER A 387 -28.12 8.18 -38.21
N GLY A 388 -27.37 7.68 -39.20
CA GLY A 388 -26.95 8.48 -40.37
C GLY A 388 -26.03 9.68 -40.02
N CYS A 389 -25.50 9.78 -38.80
CA CYS A 389 -24.62 10.89 -38.43
C CYS A 389 -23.28 10.84 -39.18
N PRO A 390 -22.89 11.90 -39.91
CA PRO A 390 -21.63 11.91 -40.69
C PRO A 390 -20.38 11.79 -39.82
N TYR A 391 -20.49 12.15 -38.54
CA TYR A 391 -19.39 12.12 -37.56
C TYR A 391 -19.39 10.84 -36.70
N ALA A 392 -20.24 9.85 -37.03
CA ALA A 392 -20.39 8.66 -36.16
C ALA A 392 -19.09 7.88 -35.92
N SER A 393 -18.27 7.75 -36.99
CA SER A 393 -16.98 7.02 -36.93
C SER A 393 -15.97 7.63 -35.99
N GLU A 394 -15.96 8.96 -35.84
CA GLU A 394 -15.03 9.68 -34.94
C GLU A 394 -15.64 9.92 -33.56
N CYS A 395 -16.96 10.07 -33.51
CA CYS A 395 -17.68 10.44 -32.30
C CYS A 395 -18.02 9.26 -31.40
N LYS A 396 -18.35 8.08 -31.93
CA LYS A 396 -18.78 6.90 -31.15
C LYS A 396 -18.11 5.60 -31.63
N LYS A 397 -17.94 4.67 -30.69
CA LYS A 397 -17.33 3.35 -30.94
C LYS A 397 -18.34 2.20 -31.01
N THR A 398 -19.61 2.49 -30.76
CA THR A 398 -20.68 1.50 -30.68
C THR A 398 -21.80 1.83 -31.68
N PRO A 399 -22.57 0.86 -32.18
CA PRO A 399 -23.71 1.13 -33.08
C PRO A 399 -24.85 1.92 -32.37
N LYS A 400 -24.96 1.88 -31.07
CA LYS A 400 -25.99 2.61 -30.28
C LYS A 400 -25.77 4.11 -30.29
N ASN A 401 -26.77 4.87 -29.83
CA ASN A 401 -26.64 6.30 -29.62
C ASN A 401 -25.48 6.57 -28.62
N ARG A 402 -24.84 7.72 -28.80
CA ARG A 402 -23.72 8.10 -27.93
C ARG A 402 -24.22 8.43 -26.55
N THR A 403 -23.63 7.79 -25.55
CA THR A 403 -23.81 8.12 -24.13
C THR A 403 -22.60 8.89 -23.61
N VAL A 404 -22.87 9.89 -22.78
CA VAL A 404 -21.85 10.72 -22.09
C VAL A 404 -22.09 10.65 -20.58
N ARG A 405 -21.01 10.53 -19.82
CA ARG A 405 -21.05 10.55 -18.37
C ARG A 405 -20.33 11.79 -17.87
N ILE A 406 -21.03 12.59 -17.10
CA ILE A 406 -20.51 13.86 -16.59
C ILE A 406 -20.57 13.85 -15.06
N ASN A 407 -19.46 14.20 -14.44
CA ASN A 407 -19.43 14.63 -13.06
C ASN A 407 -18.98 16.11 -13.06
N ARG A 408 -19.90 17.03 -12.83
CA ARG A 408 -19.65 18.49 -12.92
C ARG A 408 -18.65 18.94 -11.87
N GLU A 409 -18.73 18.38 -10.67
CA GLU A 409 -17.86 18.68 -9.56
C GLU A 409 -16.40 18.26 -9.87
N LEU A 410 -16.18 17.01 -10.33
CA LEU A 410 -14.87 16.57 -10.76
C LEU A 410 -14.32 17.40 -11.92
N THR A 411 -15.19 17.79 -12.86
CA THR A 411 -14.78 18.65 -13.98
C THR A 411 -14.32 20.03 -13.49
N ALA A 412 -15.00 20.59 -12.49
CA ALA A 412 -14.60 21.86 -11.86
C ALA A 412 -13.25 21.70 -11.14
N MET A 413 -13.07 20.63 -10.37
CA MET A 413 -11.80 20.31 -9.69
C MET A 413 -10.64 20.15 -10.70
N HIS A 414 -10.87 19.47 -11.82
CA HIS A 414 -9.85 19.33 -12.87
C HIS A 414 -9.45 20.67 -13.49
N ARG A 415 -10.40 21.61 -13.69
CA ARG A 415 -10.11 22.97 -14.17
C ARG A 415 -9.28 23.74 -13.15
N GLU A 416 -9.66 23.70 -11.88
CA GLU A 416 -8.87 24.31 -10.79
C GLU A 416 -7.44 23.77 -10.75
N VAL A 417 -7.28 22.43 -10.86
CA VAL A 417 -5.95 21.80 -10.91
C VAL A 417 -5.15 22.24 -12.13
N LEU A 418 -5.79 22.37 -13.31
CA LEU A 418 -5.13 22.89 -14.52
C LEU A 418 -4.65 24.32 -14.32
N ASP A 419 -5.49 25.21 -13.78
CA ASP A 419 -5.14 26.60 -13.50
C ASP A 419 -4.02 26.70 -12.48
N ASN A 420 -4.14 25.98 -11.37
CA ASN A 420 -3.11 25.91 -10.32
C ASN A 420 -1.76 25.46 -10.89
N LEU A 421 -1.72 24.32 -11.56
CA LEU A 421 -0.48 23.70 -12.04
C LEU A 421 0.11 24.40 -13.28
N ASN A 422 -0.68 25.13 -14.08
CA ASN A 422 -0.19 25.91 -15.22
C ASN A 422 0.20 27.33 -14.85
N SER A 423 -0.08 27.79 -13.63
CA SER A 423 0.45 29.04 -13.09
C SER A 423 1.97 29.02 -12.98
N ILE A 424 2.62 30.18 -12.86
CA ILE A 424 4.07 30.29 -12.63
C ILE A 424 4.44 29.52 -11.36
N HIS A 425 3.68 29.73 -10.27
CA HIS A 425 3.89 29.02 -9.01
C HIS A 425 3.75 27.49 -9.18
N GLY A 426 2.71 27.04 -9.85
CA GLY A 426 2.49 25.61 -10.11
C GLY A 426 3.56 24.97 -11.00
N ALA A 427 4.12 25.73 -11.94
CA ALA A 427 5.24 25.27 -12.76
C ALA A 427 6.50 25.04 -11.90
N LEU A 428 6.80 25.99 -10.98
CA LEU A 428 7.91 25.86 -10.02
C LEU A 428 7.69 24.66 -9.07
N LEU A 429 6.48 24.49 -8.53
CA LEU A 429 6.17 23.36 -7.64
C LEU A 429 6.34 22.00 -8.35
N ARG A 430 5.92 21.89 -9.61
CA ARG A 430 6.11 20.66 -10.40
C ARG A 430 7.60 20.35 -10.64
N MET A 431 8.40 21.37 -10.94
CA MET A 431 9.84 21.24 -11.10
C MET A 431 10.49 20.80 -9.77
N ASN A 432 10.14 21.46 -8.67
CA ASN A 432 10.66 21.13 -7.35
C ASN A 432 10.28 19.71 -6.92
N ARG A 433 9.07 19.22 -7.25
CA ARG A 433 8.70 17.83 -6.96
C ARG A 433 9.66 16.83 -7.62
N SER A 434 10.00 17.06 -8.89
CA SER A 434 10.95 16.19 -9.58
C SER A 434 12.34 16.24 -8.94
N ILE A 435 12.80 17.42 -8.56
CA ILE A 435 14.11 17.57 -7.92
C ILE A 435 14.13 16.95 -6.53
N GLN A 436 13.12 17.23 -5.70
CA GLN A 436 13.12 16.84 -4.30
C GLN A 436 12.64 15.40 -4.08
N ALA A 437 11.43 15.04 -4.49
CA ALA A 437 10.87 13.73 -4.20
C ALA A 437 11.50 12.62 -5.06
N GLU A 438 11.55 12.80 -6.39
CA GLU A 438 12.19 11.82 -7.28
C GLU A 438 13.71 11.76 -7.03
N GLY A 439 14.37 12.92 -6.77
CA GLY A 439 15.78 13.00 -6.41
C GLY A 439 16.08 12.25 -5.11
N THR A 440 15.24 12.37 -4.09
CA THR A 440 15.38 11.62 -2.83
C THR A 440 15.37 10.12 -3.06
N PHE A 441 14.39 9.60 -3.82
CA PHE A 441 14.38 8.18 -4.19
C PHE A 441 15.56 7.79 -5.08
N GLY A 442 16.04 8.69 -5.92
CA GLY A 442 17.27 8.51 -6.71
C GLY A 442 18.46 8.25 -5.79
N VAL A 443 18.71 9.15 -4.84
CA VAL A 443 19.77 8.99 -3.83
C VAL A 443 19.60 7.71 -3.03
N MET A 444 18.41 7.42 -2.49
CA MET A 444 18.17 6.20 -1.71
C MET A 444 18.48 4.94 -2.49
N LYS A 445 18.00 4.82 -3.75
CA LYS A 445 18.08 3.59 -4.55
C LYS A 445 19.41 3.43 -5.29
N HIS A 446 19.98 4.51 -5.82
CA HIS A 446 21.16 4.44 -6.67
C HIS A 446 22.44 4.72 -5.89
N ASP A 447 22.54 5.83 -5.21
CA ASP A 447 23.76 6.24 -4.52
C ASP A 447 23.94 5.40 -3.25
N ARG A 448 22.84 5.16 -2.52
CA ARG A 448 22.84 4.47 -1.24
C ARG A 448 22.37 3.00 -1.33
N ARG A 449 22.08 2.51 -2.51
CA ARG A 449 21.80 1.10 -2.87
C ARG A 449 20.62 0.45 -2.13
N TYR A 450 19.69 1.24 -1.57
CA TYR A 450 18.50 0.72 -0.91
C TYR A 450 17.42 0.41 -1.96
N ARG A 451 17.48 -0.79 -2.57
CA ARG A 451 16.62 -1.21 -3.70
C ARG A 451 15.61 -2.28 -3.33
N ARG A 452 15.74 -2.90 -2.16
CA ARG A 452 14.93 -4.02 -1.71
C ARG A 452 14.75 -3.96 -0.20
N ILE A 453 13.55 -4.36 0.27
CA ILE A 453 13.27 -4.53 1.69
C ILE A 453 14.00 -5.79 2.20
N VAL A 454 14.60 -5.70 3.37
CA VAL A 454 15.33 -6.79 4.01
C VAL A 454 14.49 -7.47 5.09
N ARG A 455 13.64 -6.72 5.77
CA ARG A 455 12.77 -7.20 6.84
C ARG A 455 11.47 -7.79 6.29
N ARG A 456 10.71 -8.48 7.16
CA ARG A 456 9.40 -9.06 6.83
C ARG A 456 8.35 -8.57 7.82
N GLY A 457 7.11 -8.46 7.34
CA GLY A 457 5.98 -7.94 8.09
C GLY A 457 5.98 -6.41 8.14
N ILE A 458 4.78 -5.82 8.08
CA ILE A 458 4.62 -4.37 7.87
C ILE A 458 5.31 -3.52 8.96
N ASP A 459 5.24 -3.93 10.22
CA ASP A 459 5.83 -3.16 11.33
C ASP A 459 7.37 -3.17 11.28
N SER A 460 7.96 -4.34 10.99
CA SER A 460 9.41 -4.44 10.80
C SER A 460 9.89 -3.68 9.55
N VAL A 461 9.11 -3.68 8.48
CA VAL A 461 9.40 -2.90 7.27
C VAL A 461 9.27 -1.40 7.54
N ARG A 462 8.27 -0.99 8.34
CA ARG A 462 8.11 0.39 8.79
C ARG A 462 9.34 0.86 9.58
N LEU A 463 9.78 0.07 10.55
CA LEU A 463 11.02 0.33 11.30
C LEU A 463 12.22 0.50 10.36
N GLU A 464 12.38 -0.37 9.36
CA GLU A 464 13.47 -0.29 8.37
C GLU A 464 13.40 1.01 7.56
N VAL A 465 12.21 1.38 7.07
CA VAL A 465 12.00 2.59 6.28
C VAL A 465 12.27 3.86 7.10
N PHE A 466 11.85 3.90 8.36
CA PHE A 466 12.15 5.04 9.23
C PHE A 466 13.65 5.16 9.52
N LEU A 467 14.35 4.07 9.79
CA LEU A 467 15.81 4.10 9.96
C LEU A 467 16.53 4.61 8.71
N VAL A 468 16.10 4.18 7.53
CA VAL A 468 16.64 4.66 6.24
C VAL A 468 16.31 6.15 6.04
N SER A 469 15.11 6.60 6.40
CA SER A 469 14.69 8.00 6.28
C SER A 469 15.47 8.92 7.23
N ILE A 470 15.64 8.51 8.48
CA ILE A 470 16.51 9.24 9.44
C ILE A 470 17.94 9.30 8.91
N GLY A 471 18.45 8.16 8.42
CA GLY A 471 19.79 8.11 7.84
C GLY A 471 19.95 9.05 6.64
N HIS A 472 18.93 9.14 5.78
CA HIS A 472 18.91 10.09 4.66
C HIS A 472 18.96 11.55 5.14
N ASN A 473 18.12 11.90 6.10
CA ASN A 473 18.03 13.28 6.61
C ASN A 473 19.34 13.71 7.30
N LEU A 474 19.92 12.85 8.12
CA LEU A 474 21.22 13.11 8.75
C LEU A 474 22.35 13.23 7.71
N TYR A 475 22.36 12.39 6.69
CA TYR A 475 23.31 12.48 5.58
C TYR A 475 23.18 13.82 4.82
N LYS A 476 21.95 14.25 4.52
CA LYS A 476 21.69 15.54 3.86
C LYS A 476 22.14 16.71 4.73
N LEU A 477 21.81 16.71 6.01
CA LEU A 477 22.26 17.73 6.95
C LEU A 477 23.78 17.84 6.99
N CYS A 478 24.48 16.71 7.14
CA CYS A 478 25.94 16.67 7.17
C CYS A 478 26.54 17.26 5.89
N ASN A 479 26.05 16.87 4.72
CA ASN A 479 26.53 17.38 3.45
C ASN A 479 26.26 18.88 3.27
N LYS A 480 25.10 19.39 3.69
CA LYS A 480 24.80 20.84 3.65
C LYS A 480 25.72 21.62 4.59
N THR A 481 25.95 21.12 5.79
CA THR A 481 26.85 21.74 6.78
C THR A 481 28.29 21.80 6.28
N MET A 482 28.79 20.67 5.74
CA MET A 482 30.15 20.65 5.15
C MET A 482 30.30 21.64 3.98
N LYS A 483 29.32 21.67 3.07
CA LYS A 483 29.35 22.65 1.96
C LYS A 483 29.36 24.09 2.44
N LYS A 484 28.59 24.43 3.48
CA LYS A 484 28.60 25.76 4.09
C LYS A 484 29.99 26.12 4.68
N GLN A 485 30.64 25.12 5.32
CA GLN A 485 32.01 25.31 5.89
C GLN A 485 33.11 25.49 4.82
N TYR A 486 32.98 24.82 3.67
CA TYR A 486 33.94 24.99 2.56
C TYR A 486 33.70 26.25 1.72
N ALA A 487 32.51 26.85 1.81
CA ALA A 487 32.16 28.06 1.09
C ALA A 487 32.42 29.37 1.90
N ALA A 488 32.64 29.24 3.21
CA ALA A 488 33.03 30.31 4.13
C ALA A 488 34.57 30.40 4.28
#